data_274c555c319463a8b61cfb2d9db12a21
#
_entry.id   274c555c319463a8b61cfb2d9db12a21
#
_cell.length_a   1.000
_cell.length_b   1.000
_cell.length_c   1.000
_cell.angle_alpha   90.00
_cell.angle_beta   90.00
_cell.angle_gamma   90.00
#
_symmetry.space_group_name_H-M   'P 1'
#
loop_
_entity.id
_entity.type
_entity.pdbx_description
1 polymer ?
#
loop_
_entity_poly.entity_id
_entity_poly.type
_entity_poly.pdbx_seq_one_letter_code
_entity_poly.pdbx_strand_id
1 'polypeptide(L)'
;MSEETKESSSILIWLTALSFLIGMAAIFIYVPTEQTEGAVQRIMYFHIPAAWLAFFSFFIVFICSILFLWKKEREWDIYALASAEIGVIFCSLVLITGPIWARPIWGAWWVWDARLTSTLILWLIYVSYLMLRYQTDVGSMRARFAAVLGIVGFLDIPFIHFSV
;
A
#
# COMPACT_ATOMS: atom_id res chain seq x y z
N MET A 1 -23.60 -6.80 -16.92
CA MET A 1 -22.25 -6.44 -17.35
C MET A 1 -22.22 -6.69 -18.84
N SER A 2 -22.12 -5.64 -19.66
CA SER A 2 -22.16 -5.73 -21.12
C SER A 2 -20.95 -6.53 -21.66
N GLU A 3 -21.09 -7.11 -22.86
CA GLU A 3 -19.97 -7.85 -23.48
C GLU A 3 -18.74 -6.95 -23.65
N GLU A 4 -18.90 -5.67 -24.01
CA GLU A 4 -17.81 -4.68 -24.09
C GLU A 4 -17.04 -4.51 -22.77
N THR A 5 -17.73 -4.54 -21.61
CA THR A 5 -17.02 -4.44 -20.31
C THR A 5 -16.25 -5.71 -19.97
N LYS A 6 -16.72 -6.88 -20.42
CA LYS A 6 -15.99 -8.15 -20.26
C LYS A 6 -14.72 -8.19 -21.14
N GLU A 7 -14.83 -7.74 -22.37
CA GLU A 7 -13.73 -7.73 -23.33
C GLU A 7 -12.63 -6.73 -22.88
N SER A 8 -13.01 -5.52 -22.48
CA SER A 8 -12.09 -4.51 -21.94
C SER A 8 -11.38 -5.01 -20.67
N SER A 9 -12.09 -5.67 -19.76
CA SER A 9 -11.52 -6.26 -18.55
C SER A 9 -10.52 -7.38 -18.89
N SER A 10 -10.81 -8.19 -19.88
CA SER A 10 -9.94 -9.28 -20.34
C SER A 10 -8.63 -8.72 -20.92
N ILE A 11 -8.69 -7.70 -21.77
CA ILE A 11 -7.52 -7.04 -22.35
C ILE A 11 -6.61 -6.45 -21.25
N LEU A 12 -7.19 -5.76 -20.27
CA LEU A 12 -6.44 -5.20 -19.14
C LEU A 12 -5.73 -6.29 -18.32
N ILE A 13 -6.39 -7.42 -18.07
CA ILE A 13 -5.78 -8.57 -17.36
C ILE A 13 -4.57 -9.09 -18.13
N TRP A 14 -4.68 -9.29 -19.44
CA TRP A 14 -3.58 -9.81 -20.25
C TRP A 14 -2.43 -8.81 -20.36
N LEU A 15 -2.71 -7.52 -20.51
CA LEU A 15 -1.68 -6.47 -20.52
C LEU A 15 -0.95 -6.41 -19.18
N THR A 16 -1.67 -6.50 -18.08
CA THR A 16 -1.08 -6.52 -16.73
C THR A 16 -0.21 -7.76 -16.53
N ALA A 17 -0.71 -8.92 -16.89
CA ALA A 17 0.05 -10.18 -16.81
C ALA A 17 1.33 -10.13 -17.65
N LEU A 18 1.23 -9.64 -18.90
CA LEU A 18 2.37 -9.51 -19.79
C LEU A 18 3.40 -8.52 -19.24
N SER A 19 2.97 -7.34 -18.77
CA SER A 19 3.85 -6.35 -18.17
C SER A 19 4.56 -6.89 -16.93
N PHE A 20 3.85 -7.64 -16.10
CA PHE A 20 4.42 -8.30 -14.93
C PHE A 20 5.49 -9.33 -15.32
N LEU A 21 5.21 -10.19 -16.32
CA LEU A 21 6.17 -11.19 -16.81
C LEU A 21 7.42 -10.53 -17.41
N ILE A 22 7.26 -9.45 -18.19
CA ILE A 22 8.39 -8.68 -18.74
C ILE A 22 9.21 -8.08 -17.59
N GLY A 23 8.57 -7.49 -16.58
CA GLY A 23 9.24 -6.92 -15.41
C GLY A 23 10.02 -7.99 -14.64
N MET A 24 9.42 -9.18 -14.42
CA MET A 24 10.09 -10.31 -13.79
C MET A 24 11.30 -10.78 -14.60
N ALA A 25 11.16 -10.94 -15.92
CA ALA A 25 12.28 -11.29 -16.79
C ALA A 25 13.40 -10.25 -16.74
N ALA A 26 13.06 -8.97 -16.75
CA ALA A 26 14.04 -7.89 -16.63
C ALA A 26 14.81 -7.97 -15.31
N ILE A 27 14.14 -8.16 -14.18
CA ILE A 27 14.75 -8.20 -12.85
C ILE A 27 15.66 -9.43 -12.68
N PHE A 28 15.24 -10.61 -13.16
CA PHE A 28 15.96 -11.85 -12.87
C PHE A 28 16.96 -12.25 -13.95
N ILE A 29 16.75 -11.84 -15.21
CA ILE A 29 17.58 -12.26 -16.35
C ILE A 29 18.49 -11.11 -16.81
N TYR A 30 17.95 -9.88 -16.92
CA TYR A 30 18.68 -8.75 -17.53
C TYR A 30 19.48 -7.95 -16.49
N VAL A 31 18.96 -7.72 -15.29
CA VAL A 31 19.65 -6.90 -14.28
C VAL A 31 20.87 -7.66 -13.74
N PRO A 32 22.09 -7.06 -13.83
CA PRO A 32 23.29 -7.65 -13.26
C PRO A 32 23.17 -7.73 -11.73
N THR A 33 23.85 -8.71 -11.14
CA THR A 33 23.92 -8.82 -9.69
C THR A 33 24.80 -7.72 -9.13
N GLU A 34 24.29 -6.95 -8.18
CA GLU A 34 25.01 -5.87 -7.51
C GLU A 34 26.18 -6.45 -6.68
N GLN A 35 27.32 -5.72 -6.64
CA GLN A 35 28.57 -6.23 -6.06
C GLN A 35 28.55 -6.25 -4.52
N THR A 36 27.86 -5.30 -3.89
CA THR A 36 27.83 -5.12 -2.43
C THR A 36 26.72 -5.92 -1.79
N GLU A 37 25.48 -5.80 -2.33
CA GLU A 37 24.27 -6.43 -1.77
C GLU A 37 24.00 -7.81 -2.39
N GLY A 38 24.63 -8.13 -3.50
CA GLY A 38 24.42 -9.39 -4.20
C GLY A 38 23.00 -9.53 -4.76
N ALA A 39 22.48 -10.76 -4.78
CA ALA A 39 21.16 -11.06 -5.33
C ALA A 39 19.99 -10.43 -4.53
N VAL A 40 20.24 -10.03 -3.28
CA VAL A 40 19.23 -9.46 -2.38
C VAL A 40 18.78 -8.06 -2.85
N GLN A 41 19.65 -7.32 -3.53
CA GLN A 41 19.32 -6.04 -4.15
C GLN A 41 18.06 -6.13 -5.05
N ARG A 42 17.77 -7.29 -5.63
CA ARG A 42 16.57 -7.47 -6.46
C ARG A 42 15.26 -7.28 -5.72
N ILE A 43 15.24 -7.38 -4.40
CA ILE A 43 14.06 -7.10 -3.56
C ILE A 43 13.63 -5.63 -3.70
N MET A 44 14.56 -4.70 -3.92
CA MET A 44 14.26 -3.26 -4.10
C MET A 44 13.28 -3.01 -5.26
N TYR A 45 13.35 -3.79 -6.33
CA TYR A 45 12.47 -3.64 -7.49
C TYR A 45 11.01 -3.97 -7.20
N PHE A 46 10.73 -4.68 -6.13
CA PHE A 46 9.38 -4.95 -5.62
C PHE A 46 9.04 -4.04 -4.44
N HIS A 47 9.99 -3.84 -3.54
CA HIS A 47 9.80 -3.08 -2.31
C HIS A 47 9.50 -1.61 -2.57
N ILE A 48 10.29 -0.94 -3.40
CA ILE A 48 10.12 0.49 -3.69
C ILE A 48 8.80 0.78 -4.40
N PRO A 49 8.41 0.10 -5.49
CA PRO A 49 7.10 0.30 -6.10
C PRO A 49 5.94 -0.02 -5.15
N ALA A 50 6.06 -1.08 -4.32
CA ALA A 50 5.04 -1.39 -3.33
C ALA A 50 4.88 -0.27 -2.29
N ALA A 51 5.98 0.33 -1.82
CA ALA A 51 5.93 1.47 -0.91
C ALA A 51 5.24 2.69 -1.53
N TRP A 52 5.56 3.03 -2.78
CA TRP A 52 4.92 4.12 -3.50
C TRP A 52 3.42 3.87 -3.73
N LEU A 53 3.04 2.65 -4.10
CA LEU A 53 1.64 2.28 -4.28
C LEU A 53 0.87 2.32 -2.96
N ALA A 54 1.47 1.89 -1.85
CA ALA A 54 0.88 2.03 -0.52
C ALA A 54 0.63 3.50 -0.16
N PHE A 55 1.64 4.35 -0.30
CA PHE A 55 1.53 5.79 0.01
C PHE A 55 0.51 6.49 -0.89
N PHE A 56 0.49 6.19 -2.18
CA PHE A 56 -0.49 6.73 -3.11
C PHE A 56 -1.91 6.29 -2.77
N SER A 57 -2.10 5.02 -2.42
CA SER A 57 -3.41 4.52 -1.98
C SER A 57 -3.88 5.22 -0.71
N PHE A 58 -3.02 5.40 0.28
CA PHE A 58 -3.34 6.11 1.50
C PHE A 58 -3.58 7.61 1.28
N PHE A 59 -2.91 8.21 0.30
CA PHE A 59 -3.22 9.58 -0.15
C PHE A 59 -4.65 9.68 -0.71
N ILE A 60 -5.09 8.70 -1.51
CA ILE A 60 -6.47 8.64 -1.99
C ILE A 60 -7.44 8.49 -0.81
N VAL A 61 -7.13 7.62 0.17
CA VAL A 61 -7.94 7.51 1.40
C VAL A 61 -8.08 8.85 2.09
N PHE A 62 -6.97 9.58 2.26
CA PHE A 62 -6.95 10.91 2.88
C PHE A 62 -7.88 11.89 2.17
N ILE A 63 -7.74 12.05 0.85
CA ILE A 63 -8.56 12.97 0.07
C ILE A 63 -10.04 12.55 0.12
N CYS A 64 -10.33 11.27 -0.11
CA CYS A 64 -11.71 10.76 -0.09
C CYS A 64 -12.34 10.87 1.29
N SER A 65 -11.57 10.70 2.37
CA SER A 65 -12.05 10.87 3.75
C SER A 65 -12.42 12.32 4.03
N ILE A 66 -11.61 13.29 3.59
CA ILE A 66 -11.94 14.73 3.71
C ILE A 66 -13.21 15.05 2.92
N LEU A 67 -13.30 14.58 1.67
CA LEU A 67 -14.48 14.84 0.81
C LEU A 67 -15.73 14.20 1.39
N PHE A 68 -15.63 12.99 1.95
CA PHE A 68 -16.74 12.32 2.63
C PHE A 68 -17.21 13.12 3.86
N LEU A 69 -16.30 13.60 4.71
CA LEU A 69 -16.67 14.40 5.88
C LEU A 69 -17.32 15.74 5.49
N TRP A 70 -16.90 16.33 4.37
CA TRP A 70 -17.42 17.60 3.88
C TRP A 70 -18.76 17.42 3.15
N LYS A 71 -18.79 16.57 2.11
CA LYS A 71 -19.95 16.41 1.22
C LYS A 71 -20.98 15.41 1.75
N LYS A 72 -20.56 14.46 2.59
CA LYS A 72 -21.38 13.36 3.13
C LYS A 72 -21.94 12.41 2.06
N GLU A 73 -21.33 12.39 0.89
CA GLU A 73 -21.67 11.51 -0.23
C GLU A 73 -21.02 10.14 -0.03
N ARG A 74 -21.83 9.07 -0.19
CA ARG A 74 -21.39 7.68 0.05
C ARG A 74 -20.28 7.22 -0.91
N GLU A 75 -20.20 7.81 -2.08
CA GLU A 75 -19.21 7.43 -3.10
C GLU A 75 -17.78 7.64 -2.61
N TRP A 76 -17.49 8.78 -1.93
CA TRP A 76 -16.18 9.06 -1.37
C TRP A 76 -15.77 8.05 -0.30
N ASP A 77 -16.74 7.57 0.48
CA ASP A 77 -16.53 6.55 1.49
C ASP A 77 -16.18 5.18 0.87
N ILE A 78 -16.82 4.83 -0.26
CA ILE A 78 -16.52 3.60 -1.01
C ILE A 78 -15.11 3.67 -1.63
N TYR A 79 -14.74 4.80 -2.25
CA TYR A 79 -13.40 4.99 -2.80
C TYR A 79 -12.32 4.95 -1.72
N ALA A 80 -12.58 5.55 -0.56
CA ALA A 80 -11.67 5.48 0.57
C ALA A 80 -11.46 4.03 1.04
N LEU A 81 -12.53 3.24 1.16
CA LEU A 81 -12.45 1.84 1.56
C LEU A 81 -11.62 1.01 0.56
N ALA A 82 -11.96 1.07 -0.74
CA ALA A 82 -11.25 0.32 -1.77
C ALA A 82 -9.75 0.69 -1.82
N SER A 83 -9.44 1.99 -1.67
CA SER A 83 -8.06 2.45 -1.64
C SER A 83 -7.32 2.00 -0.38
N ALA A 84 -8.00 1.93 0.78
CA ALA A 84 -7.39 1.43 2.01
C ALA A 84 -7.04 -0.05 1.92
N GLU A 85 -7.89 -0.87 1.30
CA GLU A 85 -7.63 -2.29 1.05
C GLU A 85 -6.36 -2.48 0.21
N ILE A 86 -6.24 -1.74 -0.89
CA ILE A 86 -5.06 -1.75 -1.76
C ILE A 86 -3.82 -1.28 -0.98
N GLY A 87 -3.93 -0.18 -0.25
CA GLY A 87 -2.84 0.38 0.54
C GLY A 87 -2.31 -0.60 1.60
N VAL A 88 -3.20 -1.29 2.32
CA VAL A 88 -2.81 -2.29 3.33
C VAL A 88 -2.10 -3.48 2.70
N ILE A 89 -2.55 -3.96 1.52
CA ILE A 89 -1.89 -5.06 0.81
C ILE A 89 -0.45 -4.65 0.45
N PHE A 90 -0.24 -3.50 -0.18
CA PHE A 90 1.08 -3.04 -0.58
C PHE A 90 1.97 -2.71 0.63
N CYS A 91 1.43 -2.11 1.69
CA CYS A 91 2.16 -1.86 2.92
C CYS A 91 2.58 -3.18 3.62
N SER A 92 1.74 -4.22 3.56
CA SER A 92 2.10 -5.56 4.04
C SER A 92 3.28 -6.15 3.25
N LEU A 93 3.29 -5.97 1.92
CA LEU A 93 4.43 -6.38 1.09
C LEU A 93 5.71 -5.64 1.49
N VAL A 94 5.62 -4.34 1.78
CA VAL A 94 6.75 -3.54 2.29
C VAL A 94 7.28 -4.09 3.61
N LEU A 95 6.40 -4.37 4.57
CA LEU A 95 6.75 -4.91 5.88
C LEU A 95 7.31 -6.34 5.82
N ILE A 96 6.97 -7.11 4.81
CA ILE A 96 7.53 -8.47 4.59
C ILE A 96 8.88 -8.37 3.87
N THR A 97 8.96 -7.62 2.79
CA THR A 97 10.16 -7.55 1.95
C THR A 97 11.29 -6.75 2.58
N GLY A 98 10.96 -5.72 3.39
CA GLY A 98 11.94 -4.91 4.10
C GLY A 98 12.87 -5.71 5.01
N PRO A 99 12.36 -6.51 5.95
CA PRO A 99 13.17 -7.39 6.80
C PRO A 99 14.02 -8.41 6.03
N ILE A 100 13.48 -8.98 4.94
CA ILE A 100 14.22 -9.93 4.10
C ILE A 100 15.41 -9.25 3.45
N TRP A 101 15.25 -8.01 2.99
CA TRP A 101 16.33 -7.20 2.45
C TRP A 101 17.31 -6.72 3.54
N ALA A 102 16.80 -6.30 4.70
CA ALA A 102 17.59 -5.77 5.81
C ALA A 102 18.54 -6.80 6.42
N ARG A 103 18.11 -8.07 6.52
CA ARG A 103 18.87 -9.13 7.21
C ARG A 103 20.28 -9.34 6.70
N PRO A 104 20.57 -9.49 5.40
CA PRO A 104 21.93 -9.64 4.90
C PRO A 104 22.77 -8.35 4.98
N ILE A 105 22.14 -7.17 4.98
CA ILE A 105 22.83 -5.88 4.95
C ILE A 105 23.15 -5.40 6.37
N TRP A 106 22.18 -5.48 7.29
CA TRP A 106 22.32 -4.98 8.67
C TRP A 106 22.55 -6.07 9.70
N GLY A 107 22.51 -7.34 9.32
CA GLY A 107 22.65 -8.47 10.25
C GLY A 107 21.42 -8.74 11.12
N ALA A 108 20.37 -7.92 11.01
CA ALA A 108 19.14 -8.02 11.80
C ALA A 108 17.91 -8.01 10.89
N TRP A 109 16.86 -8.78 11.28
CA TRP A 109 15.59 -8.78 10.56
C TRP A 109 14.80 -7.50 10.78
N TRP A 110 14.97 -6.87 11.94
CA TRP A 110 14.23 -5.68 12.36
C TRP A 110 15.09 -4.79 13.23
N VAL A 111 15.00 -3.50 13.01
CA VAL A 111 15.58 -2.46 13.87
C VAL A 111 14.46 -1.49 14.24
N TRP A 112 14.36 -1.12 15.51
CA TRP A 112 13.37 -0.16 15.98
C TRP A 112 13.81 1.28 15.69
N ASP A 113 14.07 1.57 14.42
CA ASP A 113 14.30 2.93 13.96
C ASP A 113 12.96 3.67 13.71
N ALA A 114 13.05 4.98 13.50
CA ALA A 114 11.87 5.80 13.30
C ALA A 114 11.09 5.40 12.05
N ARG A 115 11.75 5.06 10.95
CA ARG A 115 11.13 4.72 9.68
C ARG A 115 10.38 3.39 9.74
N LEU A 116 11.03 2.32 10.19
CA LEU A 116 10.41 1.00 10.27
C LEU A 116 9.25 1.00 11.28
N THR A 117 9.46 1.64 12.43
CA THR A 117 8.45 1.75 13.48
C THR A 117 7.23 2.52 13.00
N SER A 118 7.40 3.67 12.35
CA SER A 118 6.28 4.45 11.79
C SER A 118 5.59 3.69 10.66
N THR A 119 6.31 2.99 9.80
CA THR A 119 5.68 2.15 8.75
C THR A 119 4.79 1.06 9.36
N LEU A 120 5.22 0.45 10.45
CA LEU A 120 4.40 -0.52 11.19
C LEU A 120 3.17 0.15 11.83
N ILE A 121 3.34 1.33 12.43
CA ILE A 121 2.23 2.12 13.00
C ILE A 121 1.23 2.49 11.91
N LEU A 122 1.70 2.99 10.77
CA LEU A 122 0.87 3.28 9.60
C LEU A 122 0.01 2.08 9.20
N TRP A 123 0.63 0.92 9.06
CA TRP A 123 -0.06 -0.32 8.73
C TRP A 123 -1.12 -0.68 9.78
N LEU A 124 -0.79 -0.62 11.07
CA LEU A 124 -1.73 -0.89 12.16
C LEU A 124 -2.92 0.07 12.15
N ILE A 125 -2.71 1.36 11.85
CA ILE A 125 -3.79 2.35 11.73
C ILE A 125 -4.74 1.95 10.60
N TYR A 126 -4.23 1.60 9.41
CA TYR A 126 -5.09 1.25 8.29
C TYR A 126 -5.71 -0.14 8.40
N VAL A 127 -5.06 -1.10 9.05
CA VAL A 127 -5.71 -2.36 9.45
C VAL A 127 -6.87 -2.08 10.42
N SER A 128 -6.67 -1.20 11.40
CA SER A 128 -7.73 -0.78 12.32
C SER A 128 -8.87 -0.05 11.59
N TYR A 129 -8.53 0.77 10.58
CA TYR A 129 -9.52 1.37 9.67
C TYR A 129 -10.37 0.30 9.00
N LEU A 130 -9.76 -0.73 8.39
CA LEU A 130 -10.47 -1.83 7.75
C LEU A 130 -11.30 -2.63 8.77
N MET A 131 -10.76 -2.98 9.92
CA MET A 131 -11.49 -3.69 10.98
C MET A 131 -12.74 -2.92 11.41
N LEU A 132 -12.62 -1.60 11.61
CA LEU A 132 -13.75 -0.73 11.91
C LEU A 132 -14.81 -0.76 10.80
N ARG A 133 -14.37 -0.84 9.55
CA ARG A 133 -15.26 -0.86 8.37
C ARG A 133 -16.02 -2.18 8.23
N TYR A 134 -15.46 -3.31 8.61
CA TYR A 134 -16.07 -4.63 8.50
C TYR A 134 -16.95 -5.02 9.69
N GLN A 135 -17.03 -4.22 10.76
CA GLN A 135 -17.95 -4.46 11.84
C GLN A 135 -19.41 -4.25 11.41
N THR A 136 -20.31 -5.08 11.93
CA THR A 136 -21.67 -5.32 11.44
C THR A 136 -22.67 -4.14 11.54
N ASP A 137 -22.40 -3.12 12.33
CA ASP A 137 -23.32 -1.99 12.50
C ASP A 137 -23.17 -0.94 11.40
N VAL A 138 -24.12 -0.94 10.47
CA VAL A 138 -24.17 -0.01 9.32
C VAL A 138 -24.71 1.34 9.78
N GLY A 139 -23.83 2.23 10.24
CA GLY A 139 -24.21 3.59 10.62
C GLY A 139 -23.28 4.66 10.05
N SER A 140 -23.82 5.84 9.79
CA SER A 140 -23.06 7.01 9.34
C SER A 140 -21.93 7.41 10.31
N MET A 141 -22.04 7.04 11.57
CA MET A 141 -21.03 7.30 12.62
C MET A 141 -19.76 6.49 12.38
N ARG A 142 -19.89 5.20 12.01
CA ARG A 142 -18.73 4.34 11.72
C ARG A 142 -17.92 4.87 10.52
N ALA A 143 -18.60 5.27 9.44
CA ALA A 143 -17.94 5.87 8.29
C ALA A 143 -17.18 7.16 8.64
N ARG A 144 -17.72 7.98 9.54
CA ARG A 144 -17.04 9.19 10.04
C ARG A 144 -15.81 8.86 10.88
N PHE A 145 -15.89 7.88 11.80
CA PHE A 145 -14.72 7.46 12.57
C PHE A 145 -13.64 6.86 11.68
N ALA A 146 -14.02 6.05 10.70
CA ALA A 146 -13.07 5.53 9.72
C ALA A 146 -12.43 6.66 8.91
N ALA A 147 -13.19 7.66 8.46
CA ALA A 147 -12.64 8.79 7.73
C ALA A 147 -11.63 9.60 8.58
N VAL A 148 -11.92 9.84 9.85
CA VAL A 148 -10.98 10.50 10.77
C VAL A 148 -9.71 9.65 10.93
N LEU A 149 -9.86 8.34 11.10
CA LEU A 149 -8.71 7.44 11.23
C LEU A 149 -7.86 7.42 9.95
N GLY A 150 -8.49 7.44 8.77
CA GLY A 150 -7.80 7.54 7.48
C GLY A 150 -7.02 8.84 7.31
N ILE A 151 -7.56 9.96 7.80
CA ILE A 151 -6.86 11.26 7.80
C ILE A 151 -5.66 11.22 8.75
N VAL A 152 -5.85 10.75 9.99
CA VAL A 152 -4.79 10.67 11.00
C VAL A 152 -3.66 9.76 10.53
N GLY A 153 -4.01 8.59 9.94
CA GLY A 153 -3.00 7.67 9.42
C GLY A 153 -2.14 8.29 8.33
N PHE A 154 -2.71 9.10 7.45
CA PHE A 154 -1.94 9.74 6.38
C PHE A 154 -0.90 10.75 6.91
N LEU A 155 -1.12 11.38 8.06
CA LEU A 155 -0.17 12.32 8.67
C LEU A 155 1.15 11.65 9.09
N ASP A 156 1.18 10.35 9.23
CA ASP A 156 2.41 9.58 9.53
C ASP A 156 3.33 9.44 8.30
N ILE A 157 2.79 9.51 7.08
CA ILE A 157 3.58 9.33 5.84
C ILE A 157 4.69 10.37 5.66
N PRO A 158 4.47 11.68 5.82
CA PRO A 158 5.54 12.66 5.83
C PRO A 158 6.62 12.34 6.86
N PHE A 159 6.24 11.88 8.06
CA PHE A 159 7.19 11.51 9.10
C PHE A 159 8.06 10.32 8.67
N ILE A 160 7.49 9.28 8.07
CA ILE A 160 8.25 8.15 7.49
C ILE A 160 9.26 8.65 6.46
N HIS A 161 8.84 9.57 5.58
CA HIS A 161 9.68 10.07 4.49
C HIS A 161 10.87 10.90 5.00
N PHE A 162 10.66 11.72 6.02
CA PHE A 162 11.70 12.60 6.57
C PHE A 162 12.52 11.98 7.71
N SER A 163 12.22 10.75 8.13
CA SER A 163 12.94 10.03 9.18
C SER A 163 14.19 9.26 8.70
N VAL A 164 14.67 9.59 7.51
CA VAL A 164 15.85 8.95 6.86
C VAL A 164 17.09 9.76 7.09
#